data_b934fee7b6808455989c41e73b151409
#
_entry.id   b934fee7b6808455989c41e73b151409
#
_cell.length_a   1.000
_cell.length_b   1.000
_cell.length_c   1.000
_cell.angle_alpha   90.00
_cell.angle_beta   90.00
_cell.angle_gamma   90.00
#
_symmetry.space_group_name_H-M   'P 1'
#
loop_
_entity.id
_entity.type
_entity.pdbx_description
1 polymer ?
#
loop_
_entity_poly.entity_id
_entity_poly.type
_entity_poly.pdbx_seq_one_letter_code
_entity_poly.pdbx_strand_id
1 'polypeptide(L)'
;MKIKLNLSERDEDRLRLKAAEGGMSVSELLENFANDLIHGEQTNGSDERMHARAWYDRCGFTYFEKSFLSCLAQDMIVDQYVEIYQAWKETGDPDLAAEIQEAYKAYGCEGDWQQEMIKVEKKWMES
;
A
#
# COMPACT_ATOMS: atom_id res chain seq x y z
N MET A 1 12.43 6.10 1.74
CA MET A 1 11.72 4.82 1.48
C MET A 1 12.67 3.86 0.82
N LYS A 2 12.85 2.70 1.39
CA LYS A 2 13.63 1.61 0.80
C LYS A 2 12.68 0.46 0.45
N ILE A 3 12.77 -0.03 -0.77
CA ILE A 3 11.89 -1.10 -1.25
C ILE A 3 12.75 -2.30 -1.63
N LYS A 4 12.38 -3.48 -1.13
CA LYS A 4 12.99 -4.73 -1.54
C LYS A 4 12.08 -5.43 -2.53
N LEU A 5 12.58 -5.67 -3.75
CA LEU A 5 11.86 -6.41 -4.76
C LEU A 5 12.22 -7.89 -4.67
N ASN A 6 11.20 -8.73 -4.68
CA ASN A 6 11.37 -10.17 -4.58
C ASN A 6 11.25 -10.80 -5.97
N LEU A 7 12.34 -10.70 -6.73
CA LEU A 7 12.43 -11.22 -8.11
C LEU A 7 13.48 -12.32 -8.18
N SER A 8 13.32 -13.23 -9.15
CA SER A 8 14.39 -14.19 -9.48
C SER A 8 15.61 -13.44 -10.02
N GLU A 9 16.80 -14.08 -9.99
CA GLU A 9 18.02 -13.47 -10.56
C GLU A 9 17.84 -13.09 -12.02
N ARG A 10 17.19 -13.95 -12.79
CA ARG A 10 16.91 -13.69 -14.21
C ARG A 10 16.05 -12.46 -14.39
N ASP A 11 15.00 -12.31 -13.59
CA ASP A 11 14.10 -11.17 -13.68
C ASP A 11 14.75 -9.89 -13.16
N GLU A 12 15.61 -9.97 -12.14
CA GLU A 12 16.40 -8.82 -11.69
C GLU A 12 17.29 -8.31 -12.83
N ASP A 13 17.98 -9.21 -13.54
CA ASP A 13 18.84 -8.83 -14.66
C ASP A 13 18.03 -8.20 -15.79
N ARG A 14 16.85 -8.75 -16.09
CA ARG A 14 15.95 -8.19 -17.10
C ARG A 14 15.46 -6.81 -16.73
N LEU A 15 15.16 -6.59 -15.46
CA LEU A 15 14.72 -5.28 -14.96
C LEU A 15 15.86 -4.25 -15.04
N ARG A 16 17.08 -4.64 -14.67
CA ARG A 16 18.27 -3.77 -14.81
C ARG A 16 18.50 -3.37 -16.26
N LEU A 17 18.39 -4.34 -17.17
CA LEU A 17 18.55 -4.09 -18.60
C LEU A 17 17.48 -3.13 -19.13
N LYS A 18 16.24 -3.32 -18.70
CA LYS A 18 15.14 -2.44 -19.09
C LYS A 18 15.38 -1.00 -18.63
N ALA A 19 15.80 -0.82 -17.40
CA ALA A 19 16.15 0.50 -16.87
C ALA A 19 17.33 1.11 -17.66
N ALA A 20 18.36 0.31 -17.91
CA ALA A 20 19.56 0.75 -18.62
C ALA A 20 19.27 1.16 -20.07
N GLU A 21 18.30 0.56 -20.75
CA GLU A 21 17.85 0.98 -22.08
C GLU A 21 17.41 2.44 -22.08
N GLY A 22 16.82 2.92 -20.99
CA GLY A 22 16.42 4.32 -20.83
C GLY A 22 17.48 5.19 -20.17
N GLY A 23 18.68 4.66 -19.94
CA GLY A 23 19.75 5.39 -19.26
C GLY A 23 19.50 5.57 -17.76
N MET A 24 18.71 4.68 -17.15
CA MET A 24 18.27 4.80 -15.77
C MET A 24 18.76 3.63 -14.92
N SER A 25 18.81 3.87 -13.61
CA SER A 25 18.87 2.78 -12.62
C SER A 25 17.48 2.17 -12.44
N VAL A 26 17.42 1.00 -11.79
CA VAL A 26 16.13 0.39 -11.44
C VAL A 26 15.31 1.32 -10.53
N SER A 27 15.96 1.96 -9.56
CA SER A 27 15.28 2.93 -8.68
C SER A 27 14.66 4.06 -9.46
N GLU A 28 15.38 4.64 -10.41
CA GLU A 28 14.87 5.73 -11.25
C GLU A 28 13.68 5.29 -12.11
N LEU A 29 13.76 4.08 -12.70
CA LEU A 29 12.65 3.53 -13.48
C LEU A 29 11.40 3.35 -12.63
N LEU A 30 11.54 2.78 -11.43
CA LEU A 30 10.42 2.56 -10.53
C LEU A 30 9.86 3.87 -9.97
N GLU A 31 10.72 4.87 -9.71
CA GLU A 31 10.28 6.21 -9.33
C GLU A 31 9.42 6.85 -10.41
N ASN A 32 9.83 6.74 -11.67
CA ASN A 32 9.05 7.24 -12.80
C ASN A 32 7.68 6.58 -12.87
N PHE A 33 7.63 5.26 -12.77
CA PHE A 33 6.37 4.52 -12.78
C PHE A 33 5.48 4.91 -11.59
N ALA A 34 6.05 4.99 -10.39
CA ALA A 34 5.31 5.38 -9.20
C ALA A 34 4.71 6.77 -9.31
N ASN A 35 5.46 7.74 -9.85
CA ASN A 35 4.95 9.10 -10.07
C ASN A 35 3.74 9.11 -11.01
N ASP A 36 3.78 8.33 -12.08
CA ASP A 36 2.63 8.22 -12.98
C ASP A 36 1.42 7.59 -12.31
N LEU A 37 1.66 6.54 -11.51
CA LEU A 37 0.59 5.81 -10.83
C LEU A 37 -0.15 6.67 -9.79
N ILE A 38 0.57 7.47 -9.01
CA ILE A 38 -0.01 8.27 -7.91
C ILE A 38 -0.23 9.74 -8.28
N HIS A 39 0.02 10.13 -9.54
CA HIS A 39 0.00 11.53 -9.98
C HIS A 39 0.96 12.39 -9.14
N GLY A 40 2.18 11.88 -8.96
CA GLY A 40 3.23 12.59 -8.21
C GLY A 40 3.73 13.83 -8.96
N GLU A 41 4.71 14.52 -8.36
CA GLU A 41 5.20 15.79 -8.89
C GLU A 41 5.93 15.67 -10.23
N GLN A 42 6.51 14.50 -10.53
CA GLN A 42 7.33 14.28 -11.71
C GLN A 42 6.76 13.17 -12.61
N THR A 43 5.56 13.40 -13.14
CA THR A 43 4.94 12.45 -14.05
C THR A 43 5.47 12.63 -15.48
N ASN A 44 5.31 11.59 -16.31
CA ASN A 44 5.67 11.62 -17.73
C ASN A 44 4.54 12.18 -18.62
N GLY A 45 3.45 12.66 -18.02
CA GLY A 45 2.35 13.29 -18.72
C GLY A 45 1.00 12.63 -18.42
N SER A 46 -0.07 13.25 -18.94
CA SER A 46 -1.45 12.81 -18.68
C SER A 46 -1.74 11.44 -19.27
N ASP A 47 -1.21 11.11 -20.41
CA ASP A 47 -1.43 9.80 -21.04
C ASP A 47 -0.79 8.68 -20.20
N GLU A 48 0.41 8.90 -19.69
CA GLU A 48 1.12 7.93 -18.89
C GLU A 48 0.44 7.74 -17.53
N ARG A 49 -0.05 8.82 -16.92
CA ARG A 49 -0.86 8.72 -15.69
C ARG A 49 -2.11 7.88 -15.91
N MET A 50 -2.77 8.10 -17.03
CA MET A 50 -3.98 7.36 -17.38
C MET A 50 -3.67 5.87 -17.61
N HIS A 51 -2.60 5.54 -18.32
CA HIS A 51 -2.20 4.16 -18.58
C HIS A 51 -1.78 3.44 -17.29
N ALA A 52 -1.03 4.09 -16.42
CA ALA A 52 -0.62 3.52 -15.14
C ALA A 52 -1.84 3.21 -14.26
N ARG A 53 -2.80 4.13 -14.18
CA ARG A 53 -4.04 3.94 -13.45
C ARG A 53 -4.89 2.83 -14.05
N ALA A 54 -5.01 2.79 -15.38
CA ALA A 54 -5.75 1.74 -16.06
C ALA A 54 -5.16 0.36 -15.79
N TRP A 55 -3.84 0.24 -15.75
CA TRP A 55 -3.15 -0.99 -15.35
C TRP A 55 -3.56 -1.42 -13.94
N TYR A 56 -3.50 -0.48 -12.98
CA TYR A 56 -3.87 -0.75 -11.59
C TYR A 56 -5.32 -1.23 -11.48
N ASP A 57 -6.24 -0.54 -12.14
CA ASP A 57 -7.66 -0.87 -12.14
C ASP A 57 -7.93 -2.24 -12.78
N ARG A 58 -7.24 -2.53 -13.87
CA ARG A 58 -7.40 -3.79 -14.62
C ARG A 58 -6.85 -5.00 -13.87
N CYS A 59 -5.85 -4.82 -13.01
CA CYS A 59 -5.32 -5.89 -12.17
C CYS A 59 -6.30 -6.32 -11.08
N GLY A 60 -7.29 -5.50 -10.75
CA GLY A 60 -8.36 -5.87 -9.83
C GLY A 60 -7.93 -5.98 -8.37
N PHE A 61 -6.85 -5.31 -7.98
CA PHE A 61 -6.36 -5.39 -6.60
C PHE A 61 -7.39 -5.00 -5.56
N THR A 62 -8.30 -4.09 -5.90
CA THR A 62 -9.35 -3.62 -4.99
C THR A 62 -10.64 -4.43 -5.06
N TYR A 63 -10.77 -5.31 -6.04
CA TYR A 63 -11.99 -6.08 -6.28
C TYR A 63 -12.05 -7.39 -5.50
N PHE A 64 -10.91 -8.06 -5.34
CA PHE A 64 -10.87 -9.44 -4.88
C PHE A 64 -10.58 -9.59 -3.39
N GLU A 65 -10.06 -8.56 -2.73
CA GLU A 65 -9.80 -8.59 -1.29
C GLU A 65 -10.24 -7.30 -0.62
N LYS A 66 -11.44 -7.34 0.00
CA LYS A 66 -11.81 -6.32 0.97
C LYS A 66 -11.05 -6.62 2.27
N SER A 67 -9.90 -5.98 2.44
CA SER A 67 -9.17 -6.03 3.70
C SER A 67 -9.48 -4.79 4.54
N PHE A 68 -9.25 -4.87 5.84
CA PHE A 68 -9.39 -3.70 6.71
C PHE A 68 -8.42 -2.59 6.27
N LEU A 69 -7.20 -2.97 5.88
CA LEU A 69 -6.22 -2.04 5.32
C LEU A 69 -6.78 -1.28 4.10
N SER A 70 -7.38 -1.99 3.15
CA SER A 70 -7.92 -1.33 1.96
C SER A 70 -9.06 -0.37 2.29
N CYS A 71 -9.92 -0.72 3.25
CA CYS A 71 -10.99 0.16 3.70
C CYS A 71 -10.45 1.42 4.36
N LEU A 72 -9.48 1.28 5.24
CA LEU A 72 -8.83 2.43 5.90
C LEU A 72 -8.11 3.32 4.89
N ALA A 73 -7.47 2.71 3.90
CA ALA A 73 -6.75 3.45 2.86
C ALA A 73 -7.68 4.26 1.97
N GLN A 74 -8.84 3.71 1.62
CA GLN A 74 -9.85 4.44 0.83
C GLN A 74 -10.34 5.69 1.55
N ASP A 75 -10.45 5.64 2.86
CA ASP A 75 -10.87 6.78 3.69
C ASP A 75 -9.69 7.62 4.18
N MET A 76 -8.47 7.29 3.76
CA MET A 76 -7.24 8.03 4.08
C MET A 76 -6.94 8.13 5.58
N ILE A 77 -7.24 7.07 6.33
CA ILE A 77 -7.12 7.05 7.80
C ILE A 77 -6.26 5.90 8.33
N VAL A 78 -5.40 5.32 7.49
CA VAL A 78 -4.53 4.22 7.93
C VAL A 78 -3.61 4.64 9.08
N ASP A 79 -2.91 5.77 8.94
CA ASP A 79 -2.01 6.30 9.97
C ASP A 79 -2.70 6.44 11.32
N GLN A 80 -3.90 7.01 11.31
CA GLN A 80 -4.69 7.25 12.51
C GLN A 80 -4.96 5.94 13.25
N TYR A 81 -5.40 4.91 12.55
CA TYR A 81 -5.73 3.63 13.17
C TYR A 81 -4.49 2.83 13.58
N VAL A 82 -3.39 2.96 12.87
CA VAL A 82 -2.11 2.38 13.29
C VAL A 82 -1.65 3.01 14.60
N GLU A 83 -1.74 4.33 14.74
CA GLU A 83 -1.41 5.04 15.99
C GLU A 83 -2.30 4.60 17.15
N ILE A 84 -3.61 4.49 16.92
CA ILE A 84 -4.56 4.01 17.93
C ILE A 84 -4.19 2.59 18.38
N TYR A 85 -3.88 1.72 17.44
CA TYR A 85 -3.49 0.34 17.72
C TYR A 85 -2.19 0.27 18.53
N GLN A 86 -1.19 1.06 18.18
CA GLN A 86 0.07 1.13 18.92
C GLN A 86 -0.14 1.63 20.34
N ALA A 87 -0.97 2.66 20.52
CA ALA A 87 -1.33 3.16 21.85
C ALA A 87 -2.07 2.11 22.67
N TRP A 88 -2.99 1.38 22.04
CA TRP A 88 -3.68 0.28 22.72
C TRP A 88 -2.72 -0.82 23.18
N LYS A 89 -1.76 -1.20 22.36
CA LYS A 89 -0.76 -2.22 22.74
C LYS A 89 0.05 -1.81 23.97
N GLU A 90 0.31 -0.52 24.12
CA GLU A 90 1.08 0.00 25.28
C GLU A 90 0.24 0.14 26.54
N THR A 91 -1.02 0.58 26.40
CA THR A 91 -1.85 0.95 27.54
C THR A 91 -2.91 -0.08 27.92
N GLY A 92 -3.34 -0.89 26.96
CA GLY A 92 -4.47 -1.79 27.14
C GLY A 92 -5.81 -1.07 27.32
N ASP A 93 -5.89 0.22 26.95
CA ASP A 93 -7.09 1.03 27.12
C ASP A 93 -8.27 0.47 26.32
N PRO A 94 -9.37 0.07 26.97
CA PRO A 94 -10.52 -0.51 26.28
C PRO A 94 -11.23 0.47 25.33
N ASP A 95 -11.10 1.78 25.56
CA ASP A 95 -11.70 2.78 24.68
C ASP A 95 -10.99 2.81 23.31
N LEU A 96 -9.67 2.63 23.30
CA LEU A 96 -8.89 2.53 22.06
C LEU A 96 -9.27 1.28 21.27
N ALA A 97 -9.40 0.14 21.96
CA ALA A 97 -9.86 -1.10 21.35
C ALA A 97 -11.26 -0.95 20.75
N ALA A 98 -12.17 -0.30 21.48
CA ALA A 98 -13.54 -0.06 21.03
C ALA A 98 -13.58 0.77 19.74
N GLU A 99 -12.73 1.78 19.64
CA GLU A 99 -12.64 2.63 18.46
C GLU A 99 -12.26 1.84 17.20
N ILE A 100 -11.26 0.95 17.33
CA ILE A 100 -10.87 0.07 16.22
C ILE A 100 -11.99 -0.91 15.88
N GLN A 101 -12.60 -1.53 16.89
CA GLN A 101 -13.69 -2.50 16.71
C GLN A 101 -14.89 -1.88 16.00
N GLU A 102 -15.26 -0.65 16.35
CA GLU A 102 -16.36 0.07 15.72
C GLU A 102 -16.10 0.31 14.23
N ALA A 103 -14.89 0.74 13.88
CA ALA A 103 -14.51 0.94 12.49
C ALA A 103 -14.49 -0.39 11.71
N TYR A 104 -13.92 -1.42 12.31
CA TYR A 104 -13.83 -2.76 11.73
C TYR A 104 -15.24 -3.29 11.40
N LYS A 105 -16.16 -3.15 12.32
CA LYS A 105 -17.55 -3.55 12.16
C LYS A 105 -18.28 -2.67 11.13
N ALA A 106 -18.05 -1.36 11.17
CA ALA A 106 -18.69 -0.42 10.25
C ALA A 106 -18.34 -0.68 8.79
N TYR A 107 -17.13 -1.16 8.52
CA TYR A 107 -16.71 -1.57 7.17
C TYR A 107 -17.24 -2.95 6.76
N GLY A 108 -17.94 -3.64 7.65
CA GLY A 108 -18.47 -4.97 7.37
C GLY A 108 -17.42 -6.09 7.45
N CYS A 109 -16.30 -5.84 8.11
CA CYS A 109 -15.28 -6.84 8.32
C CYS A 109 -15.72 -7.85 9.38
N GLU A 110 -15.39 -9.12 9.16
CA GLU A 110 -15.72 -10.21 10.07
C GLU A 110 -14.44 -10.87 10.57
N GLY A 111 -14.50 -11.43 11.79
CA GLY A 111 -13.38 -12.16 12.38
C GLY A 111 -12.67 -11.37 13.48
N ASP A 112 -11.40 -11.71 13.71
CA ASP A 112 -10.59 -11.13 14.77
C ASP A 112 -9.93 -9.82 14.33
N TRP A 113 -10.41 -8.71 14.88
CA TRP A 113 -9.89 -7.38 14.57
C TRP A 113 -8.40 -7.23 14.95
N GLN A 114 -7.95 -7.94 15.99
CA GLN A 114 -6.55 -7.86 16.43
C GLN A 114 -5.62 -8.48 15.37
N GLN A 115 -6.01 -9.63 14.83
CA GLN A 115 -5.25 -10.28 13.76
C GLN A 115 -5.20 -9.42 12.51
N GLU A 116 -6.30 -8.75 12.18
CA GLU A 116 -6.33 -7.83 11.04
C GLU A 116 -5.44 -6.60 11.27
N MET A 117 -5.44 -6.04 12.49
CA MET A 117 -4.58 -4.89 12.81
C MET A 117 -3.10 -5.26 12.81
N ILE A 118 -2.74 -6.47 13.17
CA ILE A 118 -1.37 -6.97 13.04
C ILE A 118 -0.94 -6.89 11.57
N LYS A 119 -1.79 -7.33 10.65
CA LYS A 119 -1.54 -7.26 9.21
C LYS A 119 -1.46 -5.83 8.71
N VAL A 120 -2.37 -4.98 9.15
CA VAL A 120 -2.41 -3.55 8.77
C VAL A 120 -1.12 -2.86 9.19
N GLU A 121 -0.74 -2.98 10.45
CA GLU A 121 0.48 -2.37 10.98
C GLU A 121 1.71 -2.87 10.23
N LYS A 122 1.82 -4.18 10.05
CA LYS A 122 2.97 -4.78 9.35
C LYS A 122 3.12 -4.24 7.95
N LYS A 123 2.06 -4.29 7.15
CA LYS A 123 2.10 -3.84 5.76
C LYS A 123 2.34 -2.33 5.65
N TRP A 124 1.70 -1.55 6.50
CA TRP A 124 1.85 -0.10 6.49
C TRP A 124 3.26 0.33 6.91
N MET A 125 3.81 -0.27 7.95
CA MET A 125 5.14 0.08 8.44
C MET A 125 6.27 -0.44 7.54
N GLU A 126 6.03 -1.48 6.75
CA GLU A 126 6.98 -1.96 5.73
C GLU A 126 7.02 -1.08 4.48
N SER A 127 6.03 -0.24 4.30
CA SER A 127 5.92 0.61 3.10
C SER A 127 6.80 1.85 3.14
#